data_24480cb9fb94c79b3b43a63672c15fab
#
_entry.id   24480cb9fb94c79b3b43a63672c15fab
#
_cell.length_a   1.000
_cell.length_b   1.000
_cell.length_c   1.000
_cell.angle_alpha   90.00
_cell.angle_beta   90.00
_cell.angle_gamma   90.00
#
_symmetry.space_group_name_H-M   'P 1'
#
loop_
_entity.id
_entity.type
_entity.pdbx_description
1 polymer ?
#
loop_
_entity_poly.entity_id
_entity_poly.type
_entity_poly.pdbx_seq_one_letter_code
_entity_poly.pdbx_strand_id
1 'polypeptide(L)'
;MISVVVPLTIPAREIEDAGHTEPHPFIAVSGRPLIQHVVENLRPSFEHQFIYVVDPEDMTMHRRRSLDISSDAQVVYCWSAPRTLAAAAVMSRESVDMDEPLVIAGCQQFIDVDLDRFYLVGMDVGTDVAVLTFPSDGTARYPTSMVYKNRVVEMSDHRVISDMASAGIYYFKDARTFFDGAAEALSTTHAQDSVLTMSGIINALIERRASVIPCPLPEGAFKPLHTSIDLSLFETRVELGIQRTA
;
A
#
# COMPACT_ATOMS: atom_id res chain seq x y z
N MET A 1 -17.01 -6.84 -5.71
CA MET A 1 -16.63 -5.47 -5.24
C MET A 1 -15.19 -5.50 -4.76
N ILE A 2 -14.34 -4.49 -5.06
CA ILE A 2 -12.93 -4.47 -4.59
C ILE A 2 -12.86 -3.88 -3.19
N SER A 3 -12.25 -4.58 -2.23
CA SER A 3 -11.89 -4.00 -0.93
C SER A 3 -10.50 -3.36 -0.99
N VAL A 4 -10.40 -2.04 -0.74
CA VAL A 4 -9.13 -1.30 -0.72
C VAL A 4 -8.77 -1.00 0.72
N VAL A 5 -7.82 -1.75 1.27
CA VAL A 5 -7.33 -1.59 2.65
C VAL A 5 -6.17 -0.62 2.67
N VAL A 6 -6.33 0.46 3.42
CA VAL A 6 -5.32 1.51 3.59
C VAL A 6 -4.97 1.67 5.07
N PRO A 7 -3.90 1.02 5.54
CA PRO A 7 -3.42 1.22 6.90
C PRO A 7 -2.82 2.62 7.08
N LEU A 8 -3.29 3.32 8.12
CA LEU A 8 -2.82 4.65 8.51
C LEU A 8 -1.90 4.61 9.73
N THR A 9 -1.66 3.42 10.26
CA THR A 9 -0.87 3.19 11.48
C THR A 9 0.64 3.04 11.24
N ILE A 10 1.09 3.13 9.97
CA ILE A 10 2.49 2.93 9.63
C ILE A 10 3.29 4.18 10.00
N PRO A 11 4.28 4.10 10.90
CA PRO A 11 5.05 5.26 11.32
C PRO A 11 5.78 5.92 10.15
N ALA A 12 5.78 7.23 10.13
CA ALA A 12 6.57 8.06 9.21
C ALA A 12 7.65 8.81 9.98
N ARG A 13 8.62 8.06 10.53
CA ARG A 13 9.65 8.58 11.46
C ARG A 13 10.39 9.81 10.93
N GLU A 14 10.72 9.83 9.65
CA GLU A 14 11.42 10.97 9.04
C GLU A 14 10.58 12.26 9.08
N ILE A 15 9.26 12.15 9.10
CA ILE A 15 8.32 13.27 9.23
C ILE A 15 8.16 13.68 10.70
N GLU A 16 8.04 12.70 11.59
CA GLU A 16 7.96 12.91 13.03
C GLU A 16 9.23 13.61 13.55
N ASP A 17 10.40 13.13 13.12
CA ASP A 17 11.70 13.71 13.45
C ASP A 17 11.88 15.14 12.89
N ALA A 18 11.16 15.51 11.81
CA ALA A 18 11.14 16.85 11.24
C ALA A 18 10.24 17.84 12.01
N GLY A 19 9.60 17.38 13.09
CA GLY A 19 8.82 18.24 13.99
C GLY A 19 7.35 18.44 13.59
N HIS A 20 6.81 17.63 12.67
CA HIS A 20 5.38 17.61 12.42
C HIS A 20 4.63 17.02 13.63
N THR A 21 3.61 17.74 14.11
CA THR A 21 2.80 17.33 15.26
C THR A 21 1.58 16.50 14.87
N GLU A 22 1.13 16.62 13.61
CA GLU A 22 0.05 15.81 13.07
C GLU A 22 0.59 14.47 12.59
N PRO A 23 -0.13 13.35 12.83
CA PRO A 23 0.21 12.07 12.21
C PRO A 23 0.26 12.19 10.69
N HIS A 24 1.22 11.53 10.07
CA HIS A 24 1.54 11.65 8.65
C HIS A 24 0.31 11.68 7.70
N PRO A 25 -0.70 10.80 7.81
CA PRO A 25 -1.84 10.81 6.89
C PRO A 25 -2.71 12.08 6.99
N PHE A 26 -2.61 12.81 8.10
CA PHE A 26 -3.45 13.97 8.40
C PHE A 26 -2.73 15.32 8.22
N ILE A 27 -1.45 15.31 7.86
CA ILE A 27 -0.72 16.53 7.50
C ILE A 27 -1.44 17.21 6.35
N ALA A 28 -1.67 18.53 6.48
CA ALA A 28 -2.30 19.30 5.44
C ALA A 28 -1.34 19.58 4.28
N VAL A 29 -1.79 19.27 3.07
CA VAL A 29 -1.12 19.61 1.81
C VAL A 29 -2.10 20.42 0.97
N SER A 30 -1.74 21.66 0.66
CA SER A 30 -2.64 22.63 -0.02
C SER A 30 -4.04 22.70 0.61
N GLY A 31 -4.08 22.73 1.95
CA GLY A 31 -5.31 22.88 2.73
C GLY A 31 -6.17 21.61 2.88
N ARG A 32 -5.72 20.46 2.37
CA ARG A 32 -6.42 19.17 2.50
C ARG A 32 -5.52 18.14 3.18
N PRO A 33 -6.04 17.26 4.06
CA PRO A 33 -5.26 16.16 4.61
C PRO A 33 -4.64 15.27 3.51
N LEU A 34 -3.39 14.86 3.70
CA LEU A 34 -2.64 14.04 2.75
C LEU A 34 -3.40 12.78 2.34
N ILE A 35 -4.07 12.13 3.30
CA ILE A 35 -4.86 10.92 3.03
C ILE A 35 -5.95 11.13 1.99
N GLN A 36 -6.54 12.32 1.88
CA GLN A 36 -7.55 12.59 0.86
C GLN A 36 -6.96 12.55 -0.54
N HIS A 37 -5.76 13.10 -0.73
CA HIS A 37 -5.05 13.03 -2.01
C HIS A 37 -4.70 11.59 -2.36
N VAL A 38 -4.23 10.80 -1.37
CA VAL A 38 -3.86 9.39 -1.56
C VAL A 38 -5.08 8.54 -1.90
N VAL A 39 -6.20 8.70 -1.19
CA VAL A 39 -7.42 7.91 -1.45
C VAL A 39 -8.03 8.24 -2.81
N GLU A 40 -8.06 9.51 -3.20
CA GLU A 40 -8.49 9.89 -4.55
C GLU A 40 -7.57 9.31 -5.63
N ASN A 41 -6.28 9.20 -5.34
CA ASN A 41 -5.30 8.58 -6.23
C ASN A 41 -5.49 7.07 -6.36
N LEU A 42 -5.82 6.39 -5.27
CA LEU A 42 -6.04 4.94 -5.21
C LEU A 42 -7.42 4.52 -5.72
N ARG A 43 -8.36 5.44 -5.91
CA ARG A 43 -9.76 5.13 -6.20
C ARG A 43 -9.89 4.40 -7.54
N PRO A 44 -10.40 3.12 -7.52
CA PRO A 44 -10.72 2.41 -8.76
C PRO A 44 -11.96 3.03 -9.45
N SER A 45 -12.06 2.94 -10.76
CA SER A 45 -13.31 3.20 -11.48
C SER A 45 -14.34 2.06 -11.34
N PHE A 46 -13.95 0.94 -10.76
CA PHE A 46 -14.77 -0.23 -10.47
C PHE A 46 -15.49 -0.11 -9.12
N GLU A 47 -16.51 -0.94 -8.90
CA GLU A 47 -17.19 -1.01 -7.60
C GLU A 47 -16.20 -1.40 -6.50
N HIS A 48 -16.09 -0.55 -5.47
CA HIS A 48 -15.10 -0.69 -4.42
C HIS A 48 -15.59 -0.12 -3.08
N GLN A 49 -14.91 -0.53 -2.01
CA GLN A 49 -15.01 0.07 -0.69
C GLN A 49 -13.62 0.34 -0.13
N PHE A 50 -13.46 1.44 0.62
CA PHE A 50 -12.25 1.70 1.38
C PHE A 50 -12.37 1.19 2.81
N ILE A 51 -11.29 0.59 3.33
CA ILE A 51 -11.17 0.11 4.71
C ILE A 51 -9.91 0.72 5.29
N TYR A 52 -10.06 1.61 6.27
CA TYR A 52 -8.95 2.26 6.94
C TYR A 52 -8.62 1.51 8.23
N VAL A 53 -7.35 1.10 8.39
CA VAL A 53 -6.85 0.58 9.66
C VAL A 53 -6.16 1.72 10.40
N VAL A 54 -6.69 2.08 11.57
CA VAL A 54 -6.31 3.29 12.29
C VAL A 54 -5.94 2.99 13.74
N ASP A 55 -5.04 3.79 14.32
CA ASP A 55 -4.84 3.83 15.76
C ASP A 55 -5.98 4.67 16.38
N PRO A 56 -6.69 4.15 17.40
CA PRO A 56 -7.73 4.90 18.09
C PRO A 56 -7.23 6.22 18.70
N GLU A 57 -5.97 6.28 19.14
CA GLU A 57 -5.37 7.48 19.72
C GLU A 57 -5.19 8.59 18.69
N ASP A 58 -4.97 8.20 17.42
CA ASP A 58 -4.87 9.15 16.31
C ASP A 58 -6.22 9.66 15.81
N MET A 59 -7.33 9.02 16.20
CA MET A 59 -8.66 9.28 15.64
C MET A 59 -9.45 10.33 16.41
N THR A 60 -9.06 11.59 16.30
CA THR A 60 -9.93 12.72 16.72
C THR A 60 -11.17 12.85 15.84
N MET A 61 -12.20 13.54 16.35
CA MET A 61 -13.41 13.84 15.55
C MET A 61 -13.11 14.56 14.24
N HIS A 62 -12.11 15.42 14.23
CA HIS A 62 -11.68 16.15 13.02
C HIS A 62 -11.05 15.20 12.01
N ARG A 63 -10.13 14.36 12.44
CA ARG A 63 -9.45 13.36 11.59
C ARG A 63 -10.41 12.32 11.04
N ARG A 64 -11.40 11.89 11.84
CA ARG A 64 -12.46 11.00 11.37
C ARG A 64 -13.24 11.60 10.20
N ARG A 65 -13.59 12.90 10.26
CA ARG A 65 -14.25 13.58 9.14
C ARG A 65 -13.38 13.65 7.89
N SER A 66 -12.06 13.64 8.04
CA SER A 66 -11.14 13.63 6.91
C SER A 66 -11.13 12.29 6.16
N LEU A 67 -11.58 11.22 6.80
CA LEU A 67 -11.75 9.89 6.19
C LEU A 67 -13.13 9.70 5.55
N ASP A 68 -14.09 10.57 5.81
CA ASP A 68 -15.45 10.55 5.22
C ASP A 68 -15.43 11.00 3.74
N ILE A 69 -14.48 10.49 2.96
CA ILE A 69 -14.37 10.78 1.52
C ILE A 69 -15.41 9.99 0.72
N SER A 70 -15.93 8.92 1.31
CA SER A 70 -17.07 8.17 0.77
C SER A 70 -17.96 7.71 1.91
N SER A 71 -19.29 7.72 1.69
CA SER A 71 -20.31 7.25 2.65
C SER A 71 -20.13 5.78 3.05
N ASP A 72 -19.34 5.01 2.31
CA ASP A 72 -19.21 3.56 2.41
C ASP A 72 -17.85 3.12 2.98
N ALA A 73 -17.02 4.07 3.43
CA ALA A 73 -15.72 3.76 4.03
C ALA A 73 -15.88 3.12 5.42
N GLN A 74 -15.19 1.99 5.63
CA GLN A 74 -15.12 1.33 6.94
C GLN A 74 -13.86 1.74 7.69
N VAL A 75 -13.95 1.78 9.03
CA VAL A 75 -12.81 2.06 9.91
C VAL A 75 -12.60 0.88 10.85
N VAL A 76 -11.41 0.30 10.80
CA VAL A 76 -10.95 -0.76 11.68
C VAL A 76 -9.97 -0.17 12.69
N TYR A 77 -10.29 -0.30 13.97
CA TYR A 77 -9.42 0.19 15.04
C TYR A 77 -8.38 -0.85 15.43
N CYS A 78 -7.11 -0.47 15.41
CA CYS A 78 -6.00 -1.30 15.82
C CYS A 78 -5.33 -0.73 17.06
N TRP A 79 -5.46 -1.43 18.20
CA TRP A 79 -4.91 -1.04 19.49
C TRP A 79 -3.44 -1.45 19.69
N SER A 80 -2.87 -2.21 18.77
CA SER A 80 -1.47 -2.59 18.77
C SER A 80 -0.80 -1.95 17.57
N ALA A 81 0.08 -0.99 17.75
CA ALA A 81 0.77 -0.30 16.65
C ALA A 81 1.52 -1.30 15.75
N PRO A 82 0.93 -1.77 14.65
CA PRO A 82 1.60 -2.67 13.71
C PRO A 82 2.72 -1.91 13.02
N ARG A 83 3.89 -2.55 12.90
CA ARG A 83 5.09 -1.91 12.35
C ARG A 83 5.21 -2.01 10.83
N THR A 84 4.35 -2.79 10.18
CA THR A 84 4.41 -3.04 8.73
C THR A 84 3.03 -2.95 8.09
N LEU A 85 3.05 -2.66 6.79
CA LEU A 85 1.85 -2.65 5.96
C LEU A 85 1.07 -3.98 6.04
N ALA A 86 1.78 -5.11 5.99
CA ALA A 86 1.20 -6.45 6.07
C ALA A 86 0.53 -6.72 7.42
N ALA A 87 1.24 -6.43 8.53
CA ALA A 87 0.70 -6.64 9.87
C ALA A 87 -0.53 -5.77 10.13
N ALA A 88 -0.55 -4.54 9.64
CA ALA A 88 -1.71 -3.67 9.74
C ALA A 88 -2.87 -4.16 8.86
N ALA A 89 -2.60 -4.59 7.63
CA ALA A 89 -3.63 -5.08 6.71
C ALA A 89 -4.34 -6.34 7.25
N VAL A 90 -3.65 -7.23 7.96
CA VAL A 90 -4.25 -8.42 8.59
C VAL A 90 -5.38 -8.06 9.56
N MET A 91 -5.35 -6.88 10.18
CA MET A 91 -6.41 -6.42 11.09
C MET A 91 -7.74 -6.18 10.40
N SER A 92 -7.78 -6.04 9.06
CA SER A 92 -9.01 -5.86 8.30
C SER A 92 -9.81 -7.14 8.04
N ARG A 93 -9.37 -8.30 8.55
CA ARG A 93 -9.93 -9.63 8.21
C ARG A 93 -11.45 -9.71 8.33
N GLU A 94 -12.03 -9.14 9.38
CA GLU A 94 -13.47 -9.20 9.62
C GLU A 94 -14.28 -8.17 8.82
N SER A 95 -13.58 -7.26 8.12
CA SER A 95 -14.19 -6.17 7.34
C SER A 95 -14.13 -6.42 5.83
N VAL A 96 -13.54 -7.52 5.38
CA VAL A 96 -13.41 -7.90 3.96
C VAL A 96 -14.19 -9.17 3.67
N ASP A 97 -14.74 -9.28 2.48
CA ASP A 97 -15.26 -10.55 1.96
C ASP A 97 -14.08 -11.39 1.47
N MET A 98 -13.97 -12.62 1.98
CA MET A 98 -12.84 -13.51 1.70
C MET A 98 -12.78 -13.99 0.25
N ASP A 99 -13.89 -13.94 -0.47
CA ASP A 99 -14.01 -14.43 -1.85
C ASP A 99 -13.97 -13.26 -2.88
N GLU A 100 -13.84 -12.02 -2.39
CA GLU A 100 -13.79 -10.82 -3.22
C GLU A 100 -12.35 -10.25 -3.32
N PRO A 101 -12.03 -9.51 -4.40
CA PRO A 101 -10.72 -8.90 -4.61
C PRO A 101 -10.30 -7.97 -3.46
N LEU A 102 -9.02 -8.05 -3.10
CA LEU A 102 -8.40 -7.24 -2.07
C LEU A 102 -7.23 -6.42 -2.63
N VAL A 103 -7.25 -5.13 -2.40
CA VAL A 103 -6.11 -4.24 -2.61
C VAL A 103 -5.56 -3.79 -1.25
N ILE A 104 -4.25 -3.89 -1.08
CA ILE A 104 -3.55 -3.33 0.08
C ILE A 104 -2.64 -2.22 -0.43
N ALA A 105 -2.82 -1.03 0.09
CA ALA A 105 -2.04 0.15 -0.31
C ALA A 105 -1.52 0.91 0.91
N GLY A 106 -0.26 1.32 0.87
CA GLY A 106 0.26 2.29 1.83
C GLY A 106 -0.36 3.68 1.61
N CYS A 107 -0.16 4.57 2.57
CA CYS A 107 -0.58 5.97 2.48
C CYS A 107 0.61 6.95 2.28
N GLN A 108 1.80 6.43 2.02
CA GLN A 108 3.04 7.20 1.95
C GLN A 108 3.57 7.36 0.51
N GLN A 109 2.70 7.24 -0.48
CA GLN A 109 3.02 7.41 -1.90
C GLN A 109 1.84 8.03 -2.67
N PHE A 110 2.18 8.65 -3.79
CA PHE A 110 1.25 9.08 -4.81
C PHE A 110 1.72 8.54 -6.17
N ILE A 111 0.79 8.05 -6.97
CA ILE A 111 1.08 7.46 -8.28
C ILE A 111 0.58 8.39 -9.38
N ASP A 112 1.51 8.87 -10.20
CA ASP A 112 1.24 9.87 -11.23
C ASP A 112 0.76 9.27 -12.55
N VAL A 113 -0.07 8.23 -12.46
CA VAL A 113 -0.80 7.61 -13.57
C VAL A 113 -2.14 7.09 -13.08
N ASP A 114 -3.02 6.76 -14.02
CA ASP A 114 -4.26 6.08 -13.73
C ASP A 114 -3.98 4.63 -13.28
N LEU A 115 -4.52 4.23 -12.14
CA LEU A 115 -4.36 2.90 -11.57
C LEU A 115 -5.36 1.86 -12.11
N ASP A 116 -6.32 2.23 -12.94
CA ASP A 116 -7.29 1.27 -13.48
C ASP A 116 -6.62 0.15 -14.28
N ARG A 117 -5.52 0.48 -14.99
CA ARG A 117 -4.73 -0.55 -15.67
C ARG A 117 -4.12 -1.57 -14.71
N PHE A 118 -3.67 -1.14 -13.53
CA PHE A 118 -3.18 -2.04 -12.48
C PHE A 118 -4.29 -2.95 -11.96
N TYR A 119 -5.48 -2.40 -11.70
CA TYR A 119 -6.62 -3.19 -11.25
C TYR A 119 -7.06 -4.20 -12.31
N LEU A 120 -7.08 -3.83 -13.60
CA LEU A 120 -7.38 -4.75 -14.70
C LEU A 120 -6.37 -5.92 -14.80
N VAL A 121 -5.08 -5.68 -14.57
CA VAL A 121 -4.08 -6.76 -14.50
C VAL A 121 -4.37 -7.68 -13.31
N GLY A 122 -4.75 -7.13 -12.16
CA GLY A 122 -5.14 -7.91 -10.99
C GLY A 122 -6.38 -8.79 -11.21
N MET A 123 -7.34 -8.30 -12.01
CA MET A 123 -8.57 -9.03 -12.35
C MET A 123 -8.35 -10.11 -13.42
N ASP A 124 -7.20 -10.17 -14.08
CA ASP A 124 -6.93 -11.20 -15.08
C ASP A 124 -6.93 -12.60 -14.46
N VAL A 125 -7.61 -13.55 -15.12
CA VAL A 125 -7.79 -14.93 -14.64
C VAL A 125 -6.45 -15.65 -14.34
N GLY A 126 -5.38 -15.23 -15.01
CA GLY A 126 -4.04 -15.78 -14.81
C GLY A 126 -3.24 -15.15 -13.67
N THR A 127 -3.82 -14.18 -12.94
CA THR A 127 -3.16 -13.41 -11.87
C THR A 127 -3.72 -13.79 -10.51
N ASP A 128 -2.87 -14.27 -9.61
CA ASP A 128 -3.22 -14.45 -8.20
C ASP A 128 -2.90 -13.19 -7.38
N VAL A 129 -1.76 -12.54 -7.72
CA VAL A 129 -1.31 -11.29 -7.09
C VAL A 129 -0.75 -10.36 -8.17
N ALA A 130 -1.09 -9.08 -8.13
CA ALA A 130 -0.38 -8.04 -8.89
C ALA A 130 0.39 -7.12 -7.93
N VAL A 131 1.63 -6.79 -8.28
CA VAL A 131 2.50 -5.90 -7.52
C VAL A 131 2.79 -4.67 -8.35
N LEU A 132 2.41 -3.50 -7.86
CA LEU A 132 2.79 -2.25 -8.52
C LEU A 132 4.27 -1.96 -8.26
N THR A 133 5.05 -1.81 -9.31
CA THR A 133 6.50 -1.67 -9.22
C THR A 133 7.00 -0.42 -9.96
N PHE A 134 8.18 0.06 -9.59
CA PHE A 134 8.83 1.19 -10.24
C PHE A 134 10.35 0.97 -10.31
N PRO A 135 11.06 1.65 -11.25
CA PRO A 135 12.52 1.59 -11.31
C PRO A 135 13.15 2.11 -10.02
N SER A 136 13.98 1.28 -9.37
CA SER A 136 14.71 1.63 -8.15
C SER A 136 16.04 2.32 -8.47
N ASP A 137 16.46 3.22 -7.59
CA ASP A 137 17.79 3.83 -7.60
C ASP A 137 18.90 2.91 -7.05
N GLY A 138 18.55 1.65 -6.74
CA GLY A 138 19.47 0.68 -6.15
C GLY A 138 19.63 0.80 -4.63
N THR A 139 18.82 1.61 -3.96
CA THR A 139 18.78 1.67 -2.49
C THR A 139 17.84 0.63 -1.90
N ALA A 140 18.11 0.18 -0.68
CA ALA A 140 17.24 -0.74 0.07
C ALA A 140 16.08 -0.01 0.79
N ARG A 141 15.68 1.17 0.30
CA ARG A 141 14.60 1.96 0.90
C ARG A 141 13.23 1.30 0.69
N TYR A 142 13.06 0.61 -0.43
CA TYR A 142 11.82 -0.06 -0.81
C TYR A 142 12.07 -1.54 -1.02
N PRO A 143 11.08 -2.41 -0.78
CA PRO A 143 11.17 -3.81 -1.15
C PRO A 143 11.46 -3.96 -2.63
N THR A 144 12.39 -4.83 -3.00
CA THR A 144 12.72 -5.10 -4.41
C THR A 144 12.20 -6.45 -4.86
N SER A 145 11.89 -6.58 -6.15
CA SER A 145 11.24 -7.74 -6.76
C SER A 145 12.09 -8.31 -7.88
N MET A 146 12.54 -9.55 -7.76
CA MET A 146 13.19 -10.27 -8.87
C MET A 146 12.12 -10.76 -9.83
N VAL A 147 12.25 -10.42 -11.10
CA VAL A 147 11.29 -10.77 -12.16
C VAL A 147 11.91 -11.70 -13.17
N TYR A 148 11.22 -12.82 -13.47
CA TYR A 148 11.58 -13.76 -14.53
C TYR A 148 10.35 -14.13 -15.35
N LYS A 149 10.46 -14.03 -16.68
CA LYS A 149 9.35 -14.31 -17.62
C LYS A 149 8.03 -13.62 -17.24
N ASN A 150 8.10 -12.32 -16.93
CA ASN A 150 6.97 -11.49 -16.52
C ASN A 150 6.26 -11.98 -15.24
N ARG A 151 6.98 -12.64 -14.33
CA ARG A 151 6.49 -13.05 -13.01
C ARG A 151 7.49 -12.64 -11.94
N VAL A 152 6.99 -12.18 -10.83
CA VAL A 152 7.81 -12.01 -9.63
C VAL A 152 8.15 -13.40 -9.09
N VAL A 153 9.43 -13.69 -8.91
CA VAL A 153 9.94 -14.97 -8.42
C VAL A 153 10.55 -14.88 -7.03
N GLU A 154 10.89 -13.68 -6.56
CA GLU A 154 11.35 -13.38 -5.21
C GLU A 154 11.08 -11.91 -4.88
N MET A 155 10.76 -11.59 -3.63
CA MET A 155 10.75 -10.25 -3.06
C MET A 155 11.65 -10.17 -1.83
N SER A 156 12.27 -9.01 -1.61
CA SER A 156 13.11 -8.76 -0.43
C SER A 156 12.92 -7.35 0.13
N ASP A 157 12.71 -7.27 1.47
CA ASP A 157 12.60 -6.02 2.19
C ASP A 157 13.97 -5.44 2.60
N HIS A 158 15.01 -6.28 2.66
CA HIS A 158 16.29 -5.92 3.27
C HIS A 158 17.48 -5.99 2.33
N ARG A 159 17.32 -6.60 1.16
CA ARG A 159 18.36 -6.74 0.16
C ARG A 159 17.87 -6.19 -1.17
N VAL A 160 18.72 -5.44 -1.84
CA VAL A 160 18.47 -5.06 -3.23
C VAL A 160 18.79 -6.26 -4.11
N ILE A 161 17.74 -6.94 -4.62
CA ILE A 161 17.86 -8.14 -5.47
C ILE A 161 17.60 -7.82 -6.95
N SER A 162 17.14 -6.61 -7.25
CA SER A 162 16.90 -6.13 -8.61
C SER A 162 16.79 -4.59 -8.61
N ASP A 163 16.64 -4.01 -9.80
CA ASP A 163 16.33 -2.60 -10.04
C ASP A 163 14.81 -2.30 -10.03
N MET A 164 13.98 -3.26 -9.65
CA MET A 164 12.52 -3.12 -9.61
C MET A 164 12.03 -3.09 -8.16
N ALA A 165 11.61 -1.92 -7.69
CA ALA A 165 11.08 -1.72 -6.35
C ALA A 165 9.54 -1.78 -6.32
N SER A 166 8.97 -2.17 -5.16
CA SER A 166 7.53 -2.14 -4.93
C SER A 166 7.08 -0.74 -4.55
N ALA A 167 6.00 -0.27 -5.18
CA ALA A 167 5.35 1.00 -4.86
C ALA A 167 4.44 0.94 -3.62
N GLY A 168 4.43 -0.18 -2.89
CA GLY A 168 3.59 -0.34 -1.70
C GLY A 168 2.10 -0.54 -2.00
N ILE A 169 1.76 -0.96 -3.22
CA ILE A 169 0.38 -1.25 -3.65
C ILE A 169 0.34 -2.65 -4.25
N TYR A 170 -0.55 -3.46 -3.70
CA TYR A 170 -0.66 -4.89 -3.99
C TYR A 170 -2.13 -5.25 -4.23
N TYR A 171 -2.41 -5.99 -5.29
CA TYR A 171 -3.72 -6.56 -5.59
C TYR A 171 -3.67 -8.06 -5.38
N PHE A 172 -4.64 -8.61 -4.68
CA PHE A 172 -4.87 -10.04 -4.51
C PHE A 172 -6.21 -10.39 -5.19
N LYS A 173 -6.25 -11.48 -5.94
CA LYS A 173 -7.46 -11.93 -6.66
C LYS A 173 -8.67 -12.07 -5.74
N ASP A 174 -8.42 -12.45 -4.48
CA ASP A 174 -9.38 -12.55 -3.39
C ASP A 174 -8.66 -12.32 -2.05
N ALA A 175 -9.42 -11.91 -1.03
CA ALA A 175 -8.86 -11.66 0.29
C ALA A 175 -8.29 -12.95 0.92
N ARG A 176 -8.88 -14.11 0.63
CA ARG A 176 -8.41 -15.42 1.09
C ARG A 176 -6.95 -15.65 0.70
N THR A 177 -6.57 -15.34 -0.54
CA THR A 177 -5.19 -15.45 -1.03
C THR A 177 -4.21 -14.67 -0.13
N PHE A 178 -4.55 -13.43 0.25
CA PHE A 178 -3.72 -12.64 1.16
C PHE A 178 -3.63 -13.27 2.55
N PHE A 179 -4.76 -13.65 3.16
CA PHE A 179 -4.76 -14.17 4.53
C PHE A 179 -4.12 -15.55 4.64
N ASP A 180 -4.28 -16.41 3.64
CA ASP A 180 -3.60 -17.71 3.58
C ASP A 180 -2.08 -17.53 3.42
N GLY A 181 -1.65 -16.59 2.57
CA GLY A 181 -0.24 -16.23 2.45
C GLY A 181 0.34 -15.65 3.75
N ALA A 182 -0.42 -14.84 4.46
CA ALA A 182 -0.01 -14.27 5.75
C ALA A 182 0.13 -15.37 6.83
N ALA A 183 -0.81 -16.31 6.89
CA ALA A 183 -0.74 -17.46 7.80
C ALA A 183 0.47 -18.34 7.51
N GLU A 184 0.76 -18.61 6.23
CA GLU A 184 1.93 -19.40 5.80
C GLU A 184 3.24 -18.68 6.16
N ALA A 185 3.35 -17.38 5.82
CA ALA A 185 4.54 -16.58 6.16
C ALA A 185 4.83 -16.59 7.68
N LEU A 186 3.81 -16.52 8.51
CA LEU A 186 3.94 -16.59 9.96
C LEU A 186 4.35 -17.99 10.44
N SER A 187 3.89 -19.05 9.77
CA SER A 187 4.20 -20.43 10.16
C SER A 187 5.63 -20.84 9.82
N THR A 188 6.19 -20.28 8.74
CA THR A 188 7.55 -20.60 8.27
C THR A 188 8.63 -19.78 8.98
N THR A 189 8.23 -18.77 9.70
CA THR A 189 9.15 -17.85 10.36
C THR A 189 9.53 -18.37 11.75
N HIS A 190 10.73 -18.93 11.89
CA HIS A 190 11.24 -19.57 13.13
C HIS A 190 11.89 -18.60 14.13
N ALA A 191 11.98 -17.32 13.86
CA ALA A 191 12.61 -16.33 14.74
C ALA A 191 11.58 -15.56 15.55
N GLN A 192 11.80 -15.45 16.87
CA GLN A 192 10.96 -14.68 17.80
C GLN A 192 10.85 -13.17 17.48
N ASP A 193 11.67 -12.68 16.53
CA ASP A 193 11.74 -11.27 16.12
C ASP A 193 11.28 -11.02 14.67
N SER A 194 10.69 -12.00 14.01
CA SER A 194 10.31 -11.84 12.61
C SER A 194 8.99 -11.10 12.47
N VAL A 195 9.07 -9.97 11.80
CA VAL A 195 7.93 -9.11 11.52
C VAL A 195 7.27 -9.58 10.22
N LEU A 196 5.94 -9.73 10.21
CA LEU A 196 5.19 -10.04 8.99
C LEU A 196 5.34 -8.89 7.98
N THR A 197 5.85 -9.20 6.77
CA THR A 197 6.04 -8.23 5.69
C THR A 197 5.29 -8.65 4.43
N MET A 198 5.04 -7.69 3.51
CA MET A 198 4.42 -8.02 2.23
C MET A 198 5.31 -8.93 1.39
N SER A 199 6.64 -8.73 1.42
CA SER A 199 7.59 -9.61 0.74
C SER A 199 7.51 -11.04 1.28
N GLY A 200 7.40 -11.21 2.59
CA GLY A 200 7.24 -12.53 3.22
C GLY A 200 5.96 -13.23 2.77
N ILE A 201 4.83 -12.53 2.74
CA ILE A 201 3.55 -13.04 2.27
C ILE A 201 3.64 -13.47 0.80
N ILE A 202 4.19 -12.59 -0.05
CA ILE A 202 4.30 -12.86 -1.49
C ILE A 202 5.24 -14.03 -1.76
N ASN A 203 6.37 -14.14 -1.05
CA ASN A 203 7.27 -15.27 -1.19
C ASN A 203 6.61 -16.60 -0.77
N ALA A 204 5.85 -16.62 0.33
CA ALA A 204 5.08 -17.80 0.73
C ALA A 204 4.06 -18.21 -0.35
N LEU A 205 3.40 -17.25 -0.99
CA LEU A 205 2.49 -17.51 -2.11
C LEU A 205 3.24 -18.03 -3.36
N ILE A 206 4.43 -17.49 -3.66
CA ILE A 206 5.29 -17.95 -4.78
C ILE A 206 5.71 -19.41 -4.55
N GLU A 207 6.08 -19.81 -3.34
CA GLU A 207 6.39 -21.19 -2.99
C GLU A 207 5.21 -22.14 -3.25
N ARG A 208 3.98 -21.64 -3.08
CA ARG A 208 2.72 -22.33 -3.41
C ARG A 208 2.33 -22.22 -4.88
N ARG A 209 3.22 -21.71 -5.74
CA ARG A 209 3.06 -21.54 -7.19
C ARG A 209 1.99 -20.52 -7.59
N ALA A 210 1.71 -19.56 -6.73
CA ALA A 210 0.86 -18.41 -7.10
C ALA A 210 1.49 -17.61 -8.23
N SER A 211 0.64 -17.11 -9.12
CA SER A 211 1.02 -16.26 -10.23
C SER A 211 1.11 -14.81 -9.75
N VAL A 212 2.32 -14.33 -9.50
CA VAL A 212 2.58 -12.94 -9.08
C VAL A 212 3.06 -12.12 -10.27
N ILE A 213 2.29 -11.11 -10.66
CA ILE A 213 2.53 -10.30 -11.86
C ILE A 213 3.07 -8.93 -11.47
N PRO A 214 4.25 -8.50 -11.96
CA PRO A 214 4.73 -7.16 -11.78
C PRO A 214 3.98 -6.19 -12.71
N CYS A 215 3.58 -5.04 -12.19
CA CYS A 215 2.97 -3.95 -12.95
C CYS A 215 3.93 -2.75 -12.90
N PRO A 216 4.83 -2.61 -13.87
CA PRO A 216 5.83 -1.56 -13.86
C PRO A 216 5.20 -0.20 -14.17
N LEU A 217 5.51 0.78 -13.32
CA LEU A 217 5.19 2.19 -13.55
C LEU A 217 6.20 2.82 -14.55
N PRO A 218 5.76 3.81 -15.32
CA PRO A 218 6.69 4.66 -16.06
C PRO A 218 7.68 5.35 -15.11
N GLU A 219 8.86 5.68 -15.64
CA GLU A 219 9.87 6.44 -14.90
C GLU A 219 9.27 7.75 -14.38
N GLY A 220 9.53 8.07 -13.12
CA GLY A 220 9.03 9.27 -12.47
C GLY A 220 7.55 9.25 -12.08
N ALA A 221 6.78 8.20 -12.36
CA ALA A 221 5.37 8.12 -11.96
C ALA A 221 5.18 7.84 -10.46
N PHE A 222 6.14 7.21 -9.80
CA PHE A 222 6.12 7.01 -8.35
C PHE A 222 6.60 8.28 -7.63
N LYS A 223 5.78 8.81 -6.73
CA LYS A 223 6.09 9.99 -5.91
C LYS A 223 6.06 9.55 -4.44
N PRO A 224 7.22 9.47 -3.78
CA PRO A 224 7.27 9.20 -2.34
C PRO A 224 6.65 10.35 -1.56
N LEU A 225 6.11 10.04 -0.39
CA LEU A 225 5.54 11.01 0.56
C LEU A 225 6.08 10.71 1.96
N HIS A 226 7.35 10.33 2.06
CA HIS A 226 7.98 9.87 3.31
C HIS A 226 8.68 10.96 4.11
N THR A 227 9.10 12.04 3.45
CA THR A 227 9.89 13.12 4.07
C THR A 227 9.19 14.46 3.91
N SER A 228 9.58 15.45 4.72
CA SER A 228 9.10 16.83 4.57
C SER A 228 9.44 17.42 3.20
N ILE A 229 10.55 16.99 2.59
CA ILE A 229 10.94 17.39 1.22
C ILE A 229 9.95 16.78 0.22
N ASP A 230 9.63 15.49 0.36
CA ASP A 230 8.66 14.82 -0.52
C ASP A 230 7.29 15.54 -0.44
N LEU A 231 6.84 15.89 0.77
CA LEU A 231 5.58 16.61 0.97
C LEU A 231 5.59 18.00 0.34
N SER A 232 6.68 18.76 0.47
CA SER A 232 6.82 20.10 -0.14
C SER A 232 6.81 20.03 -1.67
N LEU A 233 7.48 19.02 -2.24
CA LEU A 233 7.46 18.79 -3.69
C LEU A 233 6.07 18.39 -4.17
N PHE A 234 5.36 17.56 -3.40
CA PHE A 234 4.01 17.15 -3.72
C PHE A 234 3.03 18.33 -3.59
N GLU A 235 3.16 19.17 -2.56
CA GLU A 235 2.35 20.38 -2.39
C GLU A 235 2.53 21.34 -3.57
N THR A 236 3.77 21.63 -3.97
CA THR A 236 4.07 22.43 -5.16
C THR A 236 3.38 21.89 -6.40
N ARG A 237 3.38 20.57 -6.57
CA ARG A 237 2.71 19.89 -7.70
C ARG A 237 1.19 20.12 -7.66
N VAL A 238 0.56 19.98 -6.48
CA VAL A 238 -0.88 20.18 -6.29
C VAL A 238 -1.25 21.63 -6.59
N GLU A 239 -0.48 22.60 -6.10
CA GLU A 239 -0.69 24.03 -6.32
C GLU A 239 -0.58 24.43 -7.80
N LEU A 240 0.36 23.83 -8.53
CA LEU A 240 0.54 24.04 -9.97
C LEU A 240 -0.54 23.33 -10.81
N GLY A 241 -1.44 22.57 -10.21
CA GLY A 241 -2.50 21.85 -10.92
C GLY A 241 -1.95 20.81 -11.90
N ILE A 242 -0.75 20.26 -11.65
CA ILE A 242 -0.14 19.24 -12.50
C ILE A 242 -0.98 17.98 -12.38
N GLN A 243 -1.79 17.71 -13.41
CA GLN A 243 -2.63 16.53 -13.49
C GLN A 243 -1.79 15.28 -13.75
N ARG A 244 -2.36 14.09 -13.48
CA ARG A 244 -1.73 12.79 -13.77
C ARG A 244 -1.29 12.72 -15.22
N THR A 245 -0.14 12.11 -15.45
CA THR A 245 0.32 11.80 -16.81
C THR A 245 -0.60 10.71 -17.38
N ALA A 246 -1.15 10.93 -18.56
CA ALA A 246 -2.09 10.02 -19.22
C ALA A 246 -1.44 8.67 -19.63
#